data_92a141dcc8bd7e32155bb52c0bfc1436
#
_entry.id   92a141dcc8bd7e32155bb52c0bfc1436
#
_cell.length_a   1.000
_cell.length_b   1.000
_cell.length_c   1.000
_cell.angle_alpha   90.00
_cell.angle_beta   90.00
_cell.angle_gamma   90.00
#
_symmetry.space_group_name_H-M   'P 1'
#
loop_
_entity.id
_entity.type
_entity.pdbx_description
1 polymer ?
#
loop_
_entity_poly.entity_id
_entity_poly.type
_entity_poly.pdbx_seq_one_letter_code
_entity_poly.pdbx_strand_id
1 'polypeptide(L)'
;MRKYSNLIPKFLQVSLCYFIVLSLGIFSAYSQQMPIMNIDSTGKNKNQMSDEEIAHPFFTHMGMPEAVGTYSLRLAALATKMDDKTKADFAFHFETGLSKFVGLHIRNDRFLDNTHTEIMFQFAVIRSKDGMSGFSPIIEFEIPTKKGASRINTLVGFSTALVRSRFAFNQVLHYNPREDMLDGSVAFVYKVSKGVFFVVECLGEKMPDEKAIINLLGGVKIKLNKNLIFGIGYQHPITTNKEFSSQYIFQPDMEWKR
;
A
#
# COMPACT_ATOMS: atom_id res chain seq x y z
N MET A 1 15.08 5.16 37.51
CA MET A 1 14.56 6.14 36.52
C MET A 1 15.61 6.35 35.45
N ARG A 2 15.50 5.65 34.31
CA ARG A 2 16.38 5.88 33.13
C ARG A 2 15.80 7.06 32.35
N LYS A 3 16.60 8.10 32.17
CA LYS A 3 16.33 9.22 31.29
C LYS A 3 16.25 8.68 29.86
N TYR A 4 15.04 8.65 29.29
CA TYR A 4 14.88 8.53 27.84
C TYR A 4 15.32 9.85 27.21
N SER A 5 16.62 9.96 26.91
CA SER A 5 17.16 11.07 26.15
C SER A 5 16.98 10.79 24.67
N ASN A 6 16.08 11.53 24.05
CA ASN A 6 15.97 11.96 22.67
C ASN A 6 17.14 11.54 21.75
N LEU A 7 17.03 10.39 21.12
CA LEU A 7 17.83 10.06 19.96
C LEU A 7 16.94 9.27 18.99
N ILE A 8 16.09 10.01 18.27
CA ILE A 8 15.71 9.54 16.96
C ILE A 8 17.03 9.39 16.21
N PRO A 9 17.43 8.18 15.79
CA PRO A 9 18.72 7.98 15.13
C PRO A 9 18.83 8.98 13.97
N LYS A 10 19.97 9.65 13.83
CA LYS A 10 20.20 10.65 12.77
C LYS A 10 19.87 10.09 11.38
N PHE A 11 20.02 8.79 11.19
CA PHE A 11 19.64 8.09 9.99
C PHE A 11 18.12 8.11 9.75
N LEU A 12 17.30 7.95 10.80
CA LEU A 12 15.82 8.01 10.69
C LEU A 12 15.38 9.43 10.33
N GLN A 13 16.02 10.46 10.91
CA GLN A 13 15.76 11.86 10.57
C GLN A 13 16.09 12.15 9.10
N VAL A 14 17.25 11.66 8.63
CA VAL A 14 17.68 11.85 7.23
C VAL A 14 16.77 11.08 6.27
N SER A 15 16.43 9.81 6.55
CA SER A 15 15.53 9.02 5.72
C SER A 15 14.13 9.60 5.69
N LEU A 16 13.59 10.03 6.83
CA LEU A 16 12.28 10.68 6.93
C LEU A 16 12.26 12.02 6.17
N CYS A 17 13.33 12.83 6.30
CA CYS A 17 13.47 14.07 5.56
C CYS A 17 13.57 13.83 4.04
N TYR A 18 14.34 12.84 3.59
CA TYR A 18 14.42 12.47 2.17
C TYR A 18 13.06 12.00 1.63
N PHE A 19 12.35 11.20 2.41
CA PHE A 19 11.04 10.69 2.04
C PHE A 19 9.98 11.80 1.98
N ILE A 20 9.97 12.72 2.95
CA ILE A 20 9.10 13.90 2.98
C ILE A 20 9.46 14.85 1.84
N VAL A 21 10.74 15.12 1.59
CA VAL A 21 11.20 16.01 0.50
C VAL A 21 10.87 15.43 -0.87
N LEU A 22 11.03 14.11 -1.07
CA LEU A 22 10.64 13.44 -2.30
C LEU A 22 9.12 13.54 -2.53
N SER A 23 8.33 13.28 -1.47
CA SER A 23 6.87 13.38 -1.51
C SER A 23 6.41 14.81 -1.76
N LEU A 24 6.99 15.81 -1.09
CA LEU A 24 6.69 17.22 -1.28
C LEU A 24 7.21 17.76 -2.62
N GLY A 25 8.37 17.29 -3.09
CA GLY A 25 8.92 17.63 -4.41
C GLY A 25 8.03 17.14 -5.55
N ILE A 26 7.54 15.91 -5.46
CA ILE A 26 6.55 15.35 -6.39
C ILE A 26 5.25 16.16 -6.31
N PHE A 27 4.80 16.56 -5.13
CA PHE A 27 3.59 17.34 -4.91
C PHE A 27 3.72 18.78 -5.43
N SER A 28 4.88 19.43 -5.23
CA SER A 28 5.15 20.80 -5.72
C SER A 28 5.23 20.86 -7.25
N ALA A 29 5.92 19.92 -7.88
CA ALA A 29 5.92 19.80 -9.34
C ALA A 29 4.52 19.55 -9.91
N TYR A 30 3.63 18.94 -9.11
CA TYR A 30 2.25 18.65 -9.48
C TYR A 30 1.34 19.87 -9.39
N SER A 31 1.49 20.73 -8.38
CA SER A 31 0.64 21.92 -8.21
C SER A 31 0.83 22.95 -9.31
N GLN A 32 2.00 22.99 -9.96
CA GLN A 32 2.32 23.93 -11.04
C GLN A 32 1.80 23.48 -12.42
N GLN A 33 1.38 22.22 -12.59
CA GLN A 33 0.91 21.68 -13.86
C GLN A 33 -0.59 21.34 -13.89
N MET A 34 -1.43 22.04 -13.10
CA MET A 34 -2.87 21.85 -13.24
C MET A 34 -3.34 22.41 -14.60
N PRO A 35 -3.76 21.57 -15.56
CA PRO A 35 -4.36 22.08 -16.78
C PRO A 35 -5.67 22.77 -16.42
N ILE A 36 -5.89 23.94 -16.99
CA ILE A 36 -7.19 24.65 -16.98
C ILE A 36 -8.22 23.65 -17.52
N MET A 37 -9.25 23.35 -16.72
CA MET A 37 -10.33 22.45 -17.13
C MET A 37 -11.02 23.01 -18.37
N ASN A 38 -10.92 22.33 -19.49
CA ASN A 38 -11.87 22.49 -20.60
C ASN A 38 -13.15 21.75 -20.24
N ILE A 39 -14.12 22.47 -19.70
CA ILE A 39 -15.50 21.99 -19.49
C ILE A 39 -16.20 22.16 -20.85
N ASP A 40 -16.66 21.08 -21.43
CA ASP A 40 -17.50 21.18 -22.63
C ASP A 40 -18.89 21.75 -22.26
N SER A 41 -19.64 22.19 -23.26
CA SER A 41 -20.99 22.79 -23.12
C SER A 41 -22.04 21.84 -22.51
N THR A 42 -21.71 20.54 -22.26
CA THR A 42 -22.59 19.55 -21.64
C THR A 42 -22.26 19.29 -20.17
N GLY A 43 -21.23 19.97 -19.61
CA GLY A 43 -20.81 19.81 -18.22
C GLY A 43 -20.12 18.47 -17.91
N LYS A 44 -19.88 17.65 -18.93
CA LYS A 44 -19.16 16.38 -18.76
C LYS A 44 -17.65 16.56 -18.94
N ASN A 45 -16.93 16.28 -17.91
CA ASN A 45 -15.47 16.31 -17.93
C ASN A 45 -14.96 15.09 -18.72
N LYS A 46 -14.54 15.30 -19.99
CA LYS A 46 -14.01 14.24 -20.88
C LYS A 46 -12.73 13.58 -20.36
N ASN A 47 -12.11 14.14 -19.35
CA ASN A 47 -10.86 13.64 -18.75
C ASN A 47 -11.06 12.96 -17.40
N GLN A 48 -12.31 12.67 -17.01
CA GLN A 48 -12.56 11.92 -15.80
C GLN A 48 -12.18 10.44 -16.06
N MET A 49 -10.99 10.06 -15.59
CA MET A 49 -10.67 8.63 -15.44
C MET A 49 -11.69 8.03 -14.48
N SER A 50 -12.39 6.99 -14.89
CA SER A 50 -13.14 6.15 -13.96
C SER A 50 -12.15 5.47 -13.02
N ASP A 51 -12.48 5.32 -11.74
CA ASP A 51 -11.71 4.59 -10.73
C ASP A 51 -11.37 3.15 -11.17
N GLU A 52 -12.03 2.67 -12.24
CA GLU A 52 -11.88 1.34 -12.85
C GLU A 52 -10.63 1.19 -13.73
N GLU A 53 -9.80 2.21 -13.91
CA GLU A 53 -8.74 2.18 -14.93
C GLU A 53 -7.36 1.77 -14.43
N ILE A 54 -7.10 1.70 -13.13
CA ILE A 54 -5.79 1.29 -12.58
C ILE A 54 -5.97 0.20 -11.54
N ALA A 55 -5.23 -0.90 -11.69
CA ALA A 55 -5.24 -2.00 -10.74
C ALA A 55 -4.59 -1.61 -9.42
N HIS A 56 -5.05 -2.21 -8.33
CA HIS A 56 -4.39 -2.11 -7.03
C HIS A 56 -3.02 -2.78 -7.05
N PRO A 57 -2.05 -2.37 -6.22
CA PRO A 57 -0.83 -3.12 -5.96
C PRO A 57 -1.12 -4.52 -5.39
N PHE A 58 -0.10 -5.36 -5.21
CA PHE A 58 -0.25 -6.67 -4.57
C PHE A 58 -0.39 -6.52 -3.04
N PHE A 59 0.59 -5.88 -2.39
CA PHE A 59 0.63 -5.73 -0.92
C PHE A 59 0.55 -4.28 -0.46
N THR A 60 1.12 -3.33 -1.20
CA THR A 60 1.05 -1.91 -0.84
C THR A 60 -0.40 -1.45 -0.77
N HIS A 61 -0.75 -0.71 0.29
CA HIS A 61 -2.05 -0.06 0.39
C HIS A 61 -2.24 0.99 -0.70
N MET A 62 -3.47 1.23 -1.10
CA MET A 62 -3.79 2.41 -1.89
C MET A 62 -3.48 3.67 -1.09
N GLY A 63 -2.81 4.63 -1.72
CA GLY A 63 -2.39 5.86 -1.03
C GLY A 63 -3.54 6.81 -0.69
N MET A 64 -4.75 6.54 -1.19
CA MET A 64 -5.98 7.29 -0.92
C MET A 64 -7.12 6.36 -0.56
N PRO A 65 -8.06 6.78 0.32
CA PRO A 65 -9.26 6.03 0.63
C PRO A 65 -10.08 5.72 -0.62
N GLU A 66 -10.68 4.54 -0.64
CA GLU A 66 -11.65 4.14 -1.64
C GLU A 66 -12.84 5.12 -1.70
N ALA A 67 -13.51 5.17 -2.84
CA ALA A 67 -14.75 5.92 -2.96
C ALA A 67 -15.84 5.33 -2.06
N VAL A 68 -16.72 6.18 -1.53
CA VAL A 68 -17.84 5.74 -0.69
C VAL A 68 -18.72 4.75 -1.45
N GLY A 69 -19.00 3.61 -0.81
CA GLY A 69 -19.78 2.53 -1.40
C GLY A 69 -18.99 1.64 -2.36
N THR A 70 -17.71 1.87 -2.53
CA THR A 70 -16.79 0.93 -3.19
C THR A 70 -16.22 -0.03 -2.16
N TYR A 71 -16.16 -1.30 -2.53
CA TYR A 71 -15.58 -2.38 -1.75
C TYR A 71 -14.56 -3.10 -2.62
N SER A 72 -13.36 -3.29 -2.11
CA SER A 72 -12.29 -4.04 -2.76
C SER A 72 -11.87 -5.20 -1.88
N LEU A 73 -11.71 -6.38 -2.46
CA LEU A 73 -11.22 -7.57 -1.77
C LEU A 73 -10.13 -8.21 -2.63
N ARG A 74 -8.93 -8.24 -2.11
CA ARG A 74 -7.77 -8.95 -2.67
C ARG A 74 -7.54 -10.21 -1.87
N LEU A 75 -7.55 -11.36 -2.53
CA LEU A 75 -7.18 -12.64 -1.95
C LEU A 75 -5.91 -13.12 -2.63
N ALA A 76 -4.91 -13.57 -1.88
CA ALA A 76 -3.68 -14.08 -2.47
C ALA A 76 -3.36 -15.48 -1.96
N ALA A 77 -3.00 -16.36 -2.87
CA ALA A 77 -2.30 -17.60 -2.56
C ALA A 77 -0.80 -17.34 -2.70
N LEU A 78 -0.05 -17.68 -1.68
CA LEU A 78 1.38 -17.44 -1.56
C LEU A 78 2.13 -18.77 -1.55
N ALA A 79 3.16 -18.89 -2.41
CA ALA A 79 4.10 -20.00 -2.36
C ALA A 79 5.48 -19.44 -2.01
N THR A 80 5.84 -19.55 -0.72
CA THR A 80 7.04 -18.96 -0.14
C THR A 80 8.13 -20.01 0.00
N LYS A 81 9.28 -19.76 -0.64
CA LYS A 81 10.48 -20.59 -0.50
C LYS A 81 11.33 -20.11 0.67
N MET A 82 11.52 -21.00 1.64
CA MET A 82 12.39 -20.79 2.80
C MET A 82 13.45 -21.88 2.79
N ASP A 83 14.69 -21.52 2.42
CA ASP A 83 15.78 -22.47 2.18
C ASP A 83 15.37 -23.57 1.18
N ASP A 84 15.32 -24.83 1.62
CA ASP A 84 14.96 -25.99 0.79
C ASP A 84 13.46 -26.35 0.85
N LYS A 85 12.64 -25.61 1.58
CA LYS A 85 11.22 -25.89 1.75
C LYS A 85 10.36 -24.81 1.06
N THR A 86 9.28 -25.25 0.45
CA THR A 86 8.22 -24.34 -0.02
C THR A 86 7.03 -24.47 0.91
N LYS A 87 6.55 -23.32 1.38
CA LYS A 87 5.37 -23.20 2.23
C LYS A 87 4.28 -22.48 1.49
N ALA A 88 3.06 -22.99 1.54
CA ALA A 88 1.88 -22.31 1.07
C ALA A 88 1.26 -21.48 2.19
N ASP A 89 0.77 -20.29 1.86
CA ASP A 89 0.01 -19.43 2.75
C ASP A 89 -1.06 -18.68 1.96
N PHE A 90 -1.91 -17.93 2.66
CA PHE A 90 -2.93 -17.10 2.07
C PHE A 90 -2.85 -15.70 2.68
N ALA A 91 -3.13 -14.70 1.86
CA ALA A 91 -3.32 -13.33 2.31
C ALA A 91 -4.70 -12.83 1.90
N PHE A 92 -5.26 -11.93 2.68
CA PHE A 92 -6.44 -11.17 2.27
C PHE A 92 -6.28 -9.71 2.62
N HIS A 93 -6.89 -8.85 1.81
CA HIS A 93 -6.90 -7.43 2.00
C HIS A 93 -8.25 -6.89 1.55
N PHE A 94 -9.01 -6.36 2.49
CA PHE A 94 -10.30 -5.73 2.27
C PHE A 94 -10.18 -4.23 2.45
N GLU A 95 -10.72 -3.45 1.53
CA GLU A 95 -10.72 -1.99 1.57
C GLU A 95 -12.11 -1.44 1.27
N THR A 96 -12.49 -0.34 1.92
CA THR A 96 -13.74 0.38 1.63
C THR A 96 -13.66 1.85 2.05
N GLY A 97 -14.38 2.71 1.35
CA GLY A 97 -14.58 4.10 1.75
C GLY A 97 -15.74 4.25 2.74
N LEU A 98 -15.45 4.62 3.98
CA LEU A 98 -16.47 4.94 4.99
C LEU A 98 -17.07 6.32 4.76
N SER A 99 -16.27 7.26 4.27
CA SER A 99 -16.69 8.59 3.85
C SER A 99 -15.73 9.09 2.76
N LYS A 100 -16.02 10.25 2.17
CA LYS A 100 -15.11 10.87 1.19
C LYS A 100 -13.71 11.19 1.75
N PHE A 101 -13.54 11.13 3.08
CA PHE A 101 -12.26 11.44 3.75
C PHE A 101 -11.70 10.26 4.54
N VAL A 102 -12.46 9.20 4.76
CA VAL A 102 -12.06 8.10 5.65
C VAL A 102 -12.21 6.78 4.92
N GLY A 103 -11.11 6.04 4.85
CA GLY A 103 -11.03 4.65 4.39
C GLY A 103 -10.83 3.69 5.56
N LEU A 104 -11.30 2.47 5.38
CA LEU A 104 -11.06 1.33 6.25
C LEU A 104 -10.38 0.24 5.43
N HIS A 105 -9.29 -0.31 5.97
CA HIS A 105 -8.59 -1.46 5.44
C HIS A 105 -8.53 -2.54 6.52
N ILE A 106 -8.72 -3.78 6.12
CA ILE A 106 -8.55 -4.96 6.98
C ILE A 106 -7.71 -5.95 6.20
N ARG A 107 -6.55 -6.34 6.74
CA ARG A 107 -5.68 -7.28 6.04
C ARG A 107 -5.04 -8.30 6.97
N ASN A 108 -4.60 -9.40 6.35
CA ASN A 108 -3.69 -10.37 6.94
C ASN A 108 -2.82 -10.94 5.80
N ASP A 109 -1.53 -10.70 5.86
CA ASP A 109 -0.61 -11.03 4.77
C ASP A 109 -0.10 -12.47 4.81
N ARG A 110 -0.34 -13.20 5.91
CA ARG A 110 0.05 -14.62 6.09
C ARG A 110 -0.94 -15.31 7.02
N PHE A 111 -2.11 -15.62 6.51
CA PHE A 111 -3.23 -16.10 7.33
C PHE A 111 -2.92 -17.38 8.13
N LEU A 112 -2.13 -18.30 7.57
CA LEU A 112 -1.74 -19.53 8.26
C LEU A 112 -0.62 -19.32 9.28
N ASP A 113 0.26 -18.34 9.05
CA ASP A 113 1.44 -18.08 9.89
C ASP A 113 1.27 -16.88 10.79
N ASN A 114 0.60 -15.83 10.29
CA ASN A 114 0.52 -14.58 10.99
C ASN A 114 -0.34 -14.68 12.25
N THR A 115 0.15 -14.05 13.28
CA THR A 115 -0.53 -13.97 14.57
C THR A 115 -1.44 -12.74 14.69
N HIS A 116 -1.47 -11.89 13.67
CA HIS A 116 -2.18 -10.61 13.71
C HIS A 116 -3.05 -10.41 12.46
N THR A 117 -4.18 -9.72 12.67
CA THR A 117 -4.97 -9.09 11.61
C THR A 117 -4.88 -7.59 11.80
N GLU A 118 -4.62 -6.88 10.73
CA GLU A 118 -4.43 -5.44 10.72
C GLU A 118 -5.74 -4.75 10.38
N ILE A 119 -6.08 -3.71 11.15
CA ILE A 119 -7.20 -2.81 10.87
C ILE A 119 -6.65 -1.41 10.77
N MET A 120 -6.68 -0.82 9.60
CA MET A 120 -6.15 0.52 9.32
C MET A 120 -7.28 1.49 8.97
N PHE A 121 -7.22 2.67 9.57
CA PHE A 121 -8.00 3.84 9.19
C PHE A 121 -7.11 4.83 8.46
N GLN A 122 -7.55 5.26 7.30
CA GLN A 122 -6.87 6.20 6.44
C GLN A 122 -7.68 7.49 6.33
N PHE A 123 -7.05 8.65 6.55
CA PHE A 123 -7.72 9.95 6.62
C PHE A 123 -7.20 10.86 5.50
N ALA A 124 -7.95 11.05 4.42
CA ALA A 124 -7.56 11.93 3.31
C ALA A 124 -7.61 13.40 3.72
N VAL A 125 -6.46 13.99 4.05
CA VAL A 125 -6.35 15.42 4.42
C VAL A 125 -6.02 16.31 3.23
N ILE A 126 -5.32 15.76 2.23
CA ILE A 126 -5.09 16.42 0.94
C ILE A 126 -5.57 15.47 -0.14
N ARG A 127 -6.44 15.96 -1.03
CA ARG A 127 -7.05 15.14 -2.07
C ARG A 127 -7.18 15.95 -3.36
N SER A 128 -6.78 15.36 -4.48
CA SER A 128 -7.03 15.91 -5.81
C SER A 128 -8.53 15.95 -6.13
N LYS A 129 -8.90 16.72 -7.15
CA LYS A 129 -10.32 16.87 -7.54
C LYS A 129 -10.96 15.56 -7.99
N ASP A 130 -10.19 14.67 -8.64
CA ASP A 130 -10.62 13.33 -9.03
C ASP A 130 -10.62 12.34 -7.84
N GLY A 131 -10.08 12.74 -6.70
CA GLY A 131 -10.03 11.94 -5.49
C GLY A 131 -8.96 10.85 -5.47
N MET A 132 -8.17 10.70 -6.52
CA MET A 132 -7.26 9.57 -6.72
C MET A 132 -5.83 9.84 -6.24
N SER A 133 -5.44 11.12 -6.13
CA SER A 133 -4.12 11.54 -5.68
C SER A 133 -4.21 12.34 -4.40
N GLY A 134 -3.22 12.20 -3.51
CA GLY A 134 -3.23 12.96 -2.28
C GLY A 134 -2.32 12.45 -1.19
N PHE A 135 -2.61 12.88 0.04
CA PHE A 135 -1.91 12.53 1.26
C PHE A 135 -2.90 12.17 2.36
N SER A 136 -2.64 11.09 3.06
CA SER A 136 -3.50 10.55 4.10
C SER A 136 -2.68 10.10 5.31
N PRO A 137 -2.79 10.73 6.48
CA PRO A 137 -2.41 10.12 7.74
C PRO A 137 -3.16 8.80 7.95
N ILE A 138 -2.49 7.86 8.62
CA ILE A 138 -3.04 6.53 8.90
C ILE A 138 -2.81 6.16 10.37
N ILE A 139 -3.76 5.40 10.90
CA ILE A 139 -3.66 4.71 12.19
C ILE A 139 -4.01 3.25 11.93
N GLU A 140 -3.14 2.34 12.36
CA GLU A 140 -3.32 0.92 12.19
C GLU A 140 -3.25 0.20 13.53
N PHE A 141 -4.07 -0.84 13.68
CA PHE A 141 -4.13 -1.71 14.83
C PHE A 141 -3.84 -3.14 14.40
N GLU A 142 -2.75 -3.70 14.90
CA GLU A 142 -2.46 -5.14 14.77
C GLU A 142 -3.17 -5.90 15.89
N ILE A 143 -4.22 -6.62 15.55
CA ILE A 143 -5.04 -7.37 16.49
C ILE A 143 -4.57 -8.81 16.51
N PRO A 144 -4.14 -9.36 17.67
CA PRO A 144 -3.74 -10.76 17.78
C PRO A 144 -4.89 -11.70 17.42
N THR A 145 -4.61 -12.64 16.53
CA THR A 145 -5.59 -13.64 16.05
C THR A 145 -5.32 -15.04 16.55
N LYS A 146 -4.11 -15.32 17.05
CA LYS A 146 -3.75 -16.61 17.64
C LYS A 146 -3.74 -16.57 19.16
N LYS A 147 -4.15 -17.69 19.77
CA LYS A 147 -4.11 -17.89 21.24
C LYS A 147 -2.67 -17.81 21.75
N GLY A 148 -2.42 -16.94 22.73
CA GLY A 148 -1.08 -16.70 23.28
C GLY A 148 -0.28 -15.60 22.56
N ALA A 149 -0.82 -15.02 21.50
CA ALA A 149 -0.25 -13.82 20.90
C ALA A 149 -0.35 -12.61 21.87
N SER A 150 0.60 -11.70 21.73
CA SER A 150 0.73 -10.53 22.60
C SER A 150 -0.41 -9.53 22.39
N ARG A 151 -0.29 -8.38 22.97
CA ARG A 151 -1.28 -7.30 23.01
C ARG A 151 -1.45 -6.65 21.62
N ILE A 152 -2.54 -5.91 21.45
CA ILE A 152 -2.76 -5.03 20.29
C ILE A 152 -1.59 -4.05 20.19
N ASN A 153 -0.98 -3.99 19.00
CA ASN A 153 -0.04 -2.95 18.63
C ASN A 153 -0.79 -1.82 17.90
N THR A 154 -0.26 -0.61 18.01
CA THR A 154 -0.79 0.55 17.29
C THR A 154 0.34 1.15 16.48
N LEU A 155 0.15 1.24 15.17
CA LEU A 155 1.06 1.88 14.26
C LEU A 155 0.45 3.22 13.82
N VAL A 156 1.31 4.19 13.60
CA VAL A 156 0.93 5.50 13.06
C VAL A 156 1.78 5.80 11.84
N GLY A 157 1.21 6.49 10.89
CA GLY A 157 1.97 6.76 9.68
C GLY A 157 1.22 7.62 8.68
N PHE A 158 1.60 7.47 7.43
CA PHE A 158 0.93 8.15 6.32
C PHE A 158 1.02 7.32 5.05
N SER A 159 0.11 7.63 4.15
CA SER A 159 0.11 7.15 2.77
C SER A 159 -0.02 8.29 1.79
N THR A 160 0.51 8.09 0.58
CA THR A 160 0.38 9.03 -0.53
C THR A 160 0.05 8.31 -1.81
N ALA A 161 -0.71 8.96 -2.68
CA ALA A 161 -0.94 8.48 -4.04
C ALA A 161 -0.69 9.59 -5.05
N LEU A 162 -0.13 9.21 -6.18
CA LEU A 162 -0.08 10.01 -7.40
C LEU A 162 -0.60 9.16 -8.56
N VAL A 163 -1.80 9.48 -9.03
CA VAL A 163 -2.44 8.74 -10.12
C VAL A 163 -2.50 9.60 -11.38
N ARG A 164 -2.18 9.00 -12.51
CA ARG A 164 -2.21 9.59 -13.85
C ARG A 164 -2.84 8.60 -14.83
N SER A 165 -3.10 9.07 -16.04
CA SER A 165 -3.80 8.29 -17.08
C SER A 165 -3.28 6.87 -17.31
N ARG A 166 -1.99 6.62 -17.10
CA ARG A 166 -1.36 5.31 -17.34
C ARG A 166 -0.60 4.73 -16.17
N PHE A 167 -0.45 5.48 -15.08
CA PHE A 167 0.27 4.96 -13.93
C PHE A 167 -0.31 5.44 -12.60
N ALA A 168 -0.11 4.65 -11.58
CA ALA A 168 -0.28 5.02 -10.18
C ALA A 168 1.02 4.77 -9.43
N PHE A 169 1.37 5.71 -8.57
CA PHE A 169 2.41 5.58 -7.58
C PHE A 169 1.77 5.67 -6.21
N ASN A 170 1.95 4.65 -5.39
CA ASN A 170 1.44 4.58 -4.03
C ASN A 170 2.62 4.40 -3.07
N GLN A 171 2.53 5.02 -1.93
CA GLN A 171 3.55 4.96 -0.90
C GLN A 171 2.88 4.94 0.46
N VAL A 172 3.40 4.11 1.34
CA VAL A 172 2.94 3.98 2.73
C VAL A 172 4.15 3.92 3.64
N LEU A 173 4.06 4.54 4.79
CA LEU A 173 5.04 4.46 5.86
C LEU A 173 4.33 4.35 7.20
N HIS A 174 4.70 3.35 7.98
CA HIS A 174 4.24 3.11 9.34
C HIS A 174 5.38 3.19 10.33
N TYR A 175 5.06 3.60 11.54
CA TYR A 175 5.93 3.53 12.69
C TYR A 175 5.20 2.85 13.85
N ASN A 176 5.79 1.78 14.38
CA ASN A 176 5.36 1.12 15.59
C ASN A 176 6.15 1.69 16.78
N PRO A 177 5.54 2.58 17.60
CA PRO A 177 6.26 3.22 18.71
C PRO A 177 6.63 2.27 19.85
N ARG A 178 6.02 1.09 19.90
CA ARG A 178 6.29 0.10 20.93
C ARG A 178 7.52 -0.73 20.63
N GLU A 179 7.68 -1.10 19.37
CA GLU A 179 8.79 -1.93 18.89
C GLU A 179 9.92 -1.09 18.30
N ASP A 180 9.70 0.23 18.23
CA ASP A 180 10.58 1.19 17.55
C ASP A 180 10.86 0.76 16.10
N MET A 181 9.87 0.16 15.46
CA MET A 181 9.94 -0.41 14.12
C MET A 181 9.41 0.57 13.09
N LEU A 182 10.11 0.68 11.98
CA LEU A 182 9.66 1.39 10.79
C LEU A 182 9.35 0.38 9.70
N ASP A 183 8.12 0.41 9.18
CA ASP A 183 7.66 -0.37 8.06
C ASP A 183 7.17 0.55 6.94
N GLY A 184 7.37 0.16 5.70
CA GLY A 184 6.92 0.95 4.58
C GLY A 184 6.98 0.24 3.25
N SER A 185 6.19 0.76 2.33
CA SER A 185 6.12 0.22 0.97
C SER A 185 5.92 1.32 -0.07
N VAL A 186 6.41 1.02 -1.27
CA VAL A 186 6.23 1.85 -2.46
C VAL A 186 5.78 0.95 -3.59
N ALA A 187 4.73 1.34 -4.30
CA ALA A 187 4.23 0.62 -5.46
C ALA A 187 4.10 1.53 -6.67
N PHE A 188 4.51 1.01 -7.80
CA PHE A 188 4.30 1.61 -9.12
C PHE A 188 3.46 0.65 -9.95
N VAL A 189 2.31 1.12 -10.44
CA VAL A 189 1.41 0.39 -11.31
C VAL A 189 1.35 1.10 -12.65
N TYR A 190 1.66 0.39 -13.73
CA TYR A 190 1.64 0.93 -15.09
C TYR A 190 0.65 0.18 -15.97
N LYS A 191 -0.27 0.91 -16.60
CA LYS A 191 -1.24 0.39 -17.56
C LYS A 191 -0.57 0.21 -18.92
N VAL A 192 -0.22 -1.03 -19.24
CA VAL A 192 0.43 -1.40 -20.51
C VAL A 192 -0.57 -1.31 -21.67
N SER A 193 -1.76 -1.86 -21.46
CA SER A 193 -2.86 -1.85 -22.43
C SER A 193 -4.20 -1.87 -21.72
N LYS A 194 -5.32 -1.91 -22.45
CA LYS A 194 -6.64 -2.04 -21.87
C LYS A 194 -6.76 -3.35 -21.06
N GLY A 195 -6.81 -3.20 -19.72
CA GLY A 195 -6.95 -4.33 -18.80
C GLY A 195 -5.67 -5.10 -18.50
N VAL A 196 -4.47 -4.62 -18.92
CA VAL A 196 -3.19 -5.23 -18.56
C VAL A 196 -2.33 -4.22 -17.82
N PHE A 197 -1.86 -4.60 -16.64
CA PHE A 197 -1.10 -3.74 -15.74
C PHE A 197 0.21 -4.43 -15.34
N PHE A 198 1.29 -3.69 -15.35
CA PHE A 198 2.57 -4.07 -14.76
C PHE A 198 2.68 -3.44 -13.39
N VAL A 199 3.11 -4.21 -12.40
CA VAL A 199 3.22 -3.77 -10.99
C VAL A 199 4.63 -4.03 -10.50
N VAL A 200 5.22 -3.02 -9.87
CA VAL A 200 6.49 -3.14 -9.12
C VAL A 200 6.26 -2.59 -7.73
N GLU A 201 6.68 -3.33 -6.72
CA GLU A 201 6.61 -2.90 -5.32
C GLU A 201 7.96 -3.10 -4.64
N CYS A 202 8.29 -2.17 -3.74
CA CYS A 202 9.38 -2.29 -2.80
C CYS A 202 8.79 -2.24 -1.40
N LEU A 203 8.97 -3.31 -0.63
CA LEU A 203 8.49 -3.43 0.74
C LEU A 203 9.70 -3.46 1.67
N GLY A 204 9.68 -2.71 2.74
CA GLY A 204 10.81 -2.57 3.65
C GLY A 204 10.41 -2.47 5.10
N GLU A 205 11.18 -3.15 5.95
CA GLU A 205 11.03 -3.13 7.40
C GLU A 205 12.38 -2.86 8.05
N LYS A 206 12.38 -2.11 9.15
CA LYS A 206 13.57 -1.77 9.92
C LYS A 206 13.27 -1.76 11.41
N MET A 207 13.86 -2.68 12.13
CA MET A 207 13.95 -2.66 13.59
C MET A 207 15.22 -1.95 14.08
N PRO A 208 15.27 -1.44 15.33
CA PRO A 208 16.35 -0.59 15.83
C PRO A 208 17.76 -1.18 15.67
N ASP A 209 17.94 -2.40 16.15
CA ASP A 209 19.25 -3.06 16.23
C ASP A 209 19.48 -4.09 15.10
N GLU A 210 18.53 -4.22 14.17
CA GLU A 210 18.60 -5.16 13.06
C GLU A 210 18.97 -4.46 11.75
N LYS A 211 19.46 -5.25 10.78
CA LYS A 211 19.58 -4.78 9.41
C LYS A 211 18.21 -4.73 8.77
N ALA A 212 17.97 -3.71 7.94
CA ALA A 212 16.73 -3.60 7.22
C ALA A 212 16.46 -4.85 6.35
N ILE A 213 15.19 -5.26 6.30
CA ILE A 213 14.69 -6.24 5.37
C ILE A 213 14.04 -5.45 4.22
N ILE A 214 14.48 -5.70 3.00
CA ILE A 214 13.90 -5.06 1.81
C ILE A 214 13.59 -6.14 0.78
N ASN A 215 12.36 -6.15 0.32
CA ASN A 215 11.83 -7.06 -0.68
C ASN A 215 11.43 -6.29 -1.93
N LEU A 216 11.78 -6.80 -3.09
CA LEU A 216 11.33 -6.28 -4.38
C LEU A 216 10.32 -7.27 -4.97
N LEU A 217 9.18 -6.77 -5.40
CA LEU A 217 8.12 -7.53 -6.05
C LEU A 217 7.91 -6.98 -7.46
N GLY A 218 7.80 -7.87 -8.42
CA GLY A 218 7.38 -7.57 -9.79
C GLY A 218 6.23 -8.47 -10.21
N GLY A 219 5.25 -7.95 -10.94
CA GLY A 219 4.13 -8.75 -11.37
C GLY A 219 3.30 -8.14 -12.48
N VAL A 220 2.34 -8.92 -12.96
CA VAL A 220 1.37 -8.53 -13.98
C VAL A 220 -0.02 -8.77 -13.43
N LYS A 221 -0.94 -7.83 -13.68
CA LYS A 221 -2.35 -7.97 -13.39
C LYS A 221 -3.17 -7.84 -14.67
N ILE A 222 -4.19 -8.68 -14.80
CA ILE A 222 -5.04 -8.75 -15.99
C ILE A 222 -6.49 -8.59 -15.54
N LYS A 223 -7.18 -7.58 -16.07
CA LYS A 223 -8.61 -7.34 -15.84
C LYS A 223 -9.42 -8.32 -16.68
N LEU A 224 -10.07 -9.26 -16.02
CA LEU A 224 -10.89 -10.31 -16.66
C LEU A 224 -12.31 -9.79 -16.98
N ASN A 225 -12.84 -8.95 -16.10
CA ASN A 225 -14.12 -8.27 -16.32
C ASN A 225 -14.16 -6.96 -15.49
N LYS A 226 -15.30 -6.28 -15.44
CA LYS A 226 -15.44 -4.99 -14.75
C LYS A 226 -15.16 -5.05 -13.24
N ASN A 227 -15.30 -6.22 -12.62
CA ASN A 227 -15.22 -6.41 -11.17
C ASN A 227 -14.09 -7.34 -10.74
N LEU A 228 -13.36 -7.96 -11.68
CA LEU A 228 -12.36 -8.98 -11.37
C LEU A 228 -11.08 -8.72 -12.14
N ILE A 229 -9.99 -8.59 -11.39
CA ILE A 229 -8.61 -8.54 -11.87
C ILE A 229 -7.88 -9.75 -11.32
N PHE A 230 -7.03 -10.37 -12.10
CA PHE A 230 -6.18 -11.46 -11.67
C PHE A 230 -4.71 -11.06 -11.80
N GLY A 231 -3.93 -11.29 -10.74
CA GLY A 231 -2.52 -10.94 -10.66
C GLY A 231 -1.62 -12.15 -10.43
N ILE A 232 -0.45 -12.11 -11.06
CA ILE A 232 0.66 -13.02 -10.81
C ILE A 232 1.88 -12.16 -10.47
N GLY A 233 2.51 -12.42 -9.32
CA GLY A 233 3.68 -11.68 -8.84
C GLY A 233 4.79 -12.62 -8.37
N TYR A 234 6.00 -12.08 -8.37
CA TYR A 234 7.19 -12.69 -7.81
C TYR A 234 7.89 -11.68 -6.91
N GLN A 235 8.16 -12.08 -5.68
CA GLN A 235 8.85 -11.27 -4.67
C GLN A 235 10.18 -11.92 -4.30
N HIS A 236 11.21 -11.09 -4.18
CA HIS A 236 12.56 -11.51 -3.82
C HIS A 236 13.18 -10.52 -2.84
N PRO A 237 13.78 -10.98 -1.72
CA PRO A 237 14.54 -10.11 -0.82
C PRO A 237 15.84 -9.66 -1.49
N ILE A 238 16.12 -8.35 -1.41
CA ILE A 238 17.35 -7.76 -1.96
C ILE A 238 18.39 -7.45 -0.89
N THR A 239 18.06 -7.70 0.39
CA THR A 239 18.96 -7.56 1.54
C THR A 239 19.46 -8.91 2.04
N THR A 240 20.56 -8.89 2.79
CA THR A 240 21.11 -10.11 3.42
C THR A 240 20.26 -10.61 4.57
N ASN A 241 19.63 -9.69 5.33
CA ASN A 241 18.60 -10.03 6.30
C ASN A 241 17.30 -10.29 5.54
N LYS A 242 16.73 -11.46 5.68
CA LYS A 242 15.57 -11.90 4.89
C LYS A 242 14.76 -12.95 5.63
N GLU A 243 13.46 -12.90 5.47
CA GLU A 243 12.55 -13.89 6.02
C GLU A 243 12.36 -15.13 5.12
N PHE A 244 12.56 -14.96 3.81
CA PHE A 244 12.40 -16.01 2.80
C PHE A 244 13.40 -15.82 1.67
N SER A 245 13.54 -16.83 0.81
CA SER A 245 14.40 -16.75 -0.36
C SER A 245 13.68 -16.21 -1.61
N SER A 246 12.41 -16.56 -1.77
CA SER A 246 11.53 -16.03 -2.81
C SER A 246 10.07 -16.35 -2.51
N GLN A 247 9.15 -15.60 -3.12
CA GLN A 247 7.72 -15.83 -2.98
C GLN A 247 6.99 -15.63 -4.32
N TYR A 248 6.15 -16.58 -4.69
CA TYR A 248 5.21 -16.47 -5.81
C TYR A 248 3.83 -16.09 -5.27
N ILE A 249 3.14 -15.22 -5.97
CA ILE A 249 1.86 -14.64 -5.58
C ILE A 249 0.86 -14.85 -6.69
N PHE A 250 -0.32 -15.38 -6.35
CA PHE A 250 -1.48 -15.52 -7.23
C PHE A 250 -2.63 -14.79 -6.57
N GLN A 251 -3.10 -13.69 -7.16
CA GLN A 251 -4.03 -12.77 -6.50
C GLN A 251 -5.22 -12.42 -7.39
N PRO A 252 -6.42 -12.95 -7.13
CA PRO A 252 -7.66 -12.34 -7.58
C PRO A 252 -8.00 -11.10 -6.75
N ASP A 253 -8.34 -10.01 -7.44
CA ASP A 253 -8.84 -8.77 -6.88
C ASP A 253 -10.28 -8.58 -7.35
N MET A 254 -11.18 -8.41 -6.41
CA MET A 254 -12.60 -8.20 -6.65
C MET A 254 -13.00 -6.80 -6.19
N GLU A 255 -13.63 -6.04 -7.06
CA GLU A 255 -14.15 -4.72 -6.74
C GLU A 255 -15.64 -4.66 -7.11
N TRP A 256 -16.45 -4.08 -6.23
CA TRP A 256 -17.87 -3.83 -6.49
C TRP A 256 -18.31 -2.51 -5.86
N LYS A 257 -19.32 -1.90 -6.48
CA LYS A 257 -19.94 -0.66 -6.00
C LYS A 257 -21.39 -0.93 -5.63
N ARG A 258 -21.81 -0.33 -4.54
CA ARG A 258 -23.20 -0.39 -4.07
C ARG A 258 -23.99 0.80 -4.57
#